data_23f556f3bfd52ee8d4b1c1856b6e587e
#
_entry.id   23f556f3bfd52ee8d4b1c1856b6e587e
#
_cell.length_a   1.000
_cell.length_b   1.000
_cell.length_c   1.000
_cell.angle_alpha   90.00
_cell.angle_beta   90.00
_cell.angle_gamma   90.00
#
_symmetry.space_group_name_H-M   'P 1'
#
loop_
_entity.id
_entity.type
_entity.pdbx_description
1 polymer ?
#
loop_
_entity_poly.entity_id
_entity_poly.type
_entity_poly.pdbx_seq_one_letter_code
_entity_poly.pdbx_strand_id
1 'polypeptide(L)'
;MLNIVLHEPEMPANTGNRGRTCVAAGARLHLIEPLGFQINEKQLKRAGLDYWDKLDVTIYDDFNDFLEKNPGAKIYMATTKSKQKYTDVNYEEDAYIMFGKESAGIPEEILLDYKETAVRIPMFPEIRSLNLANSVAIVLYEALRQQGFPELEAKGQLHHYEW
;
A
#
# COMPACT_ATOMS: atom_id res chain seq x y z
N MET A 1 -10.45 1.47 -9.08
CA MET A 1 -10.04 1.63 -7.66
C MET A 1 -8.70 0.93 -7.45
N LEU A 2 -7.74 1.64 -6.88
CA LEU A 2 -6.42 1.08 -6.58
C LEU A 2 -6.47 0.12 -5.39
N ASN A 3 -5.49 -0.79 -5.35
CA ASN A 3 -5.41 -1.83 -4.34
C ASN A 3 -4.02 -1.83 -3.70
N ILE A 4 -3.96 -1.73 -2.39
CA ILE A 4 -2.72 -1.87 -1.62
C ILE A 4 -2.68 -3.27 -1.03
N VAL A 5 -1.57 -3.97 -1.23
CA VAL A 5 -1.37 -5.34 -0.74
C VAL A 5 -0.20 -5.35 0.21
N LEU A 6 -0.41 -5.82 1.43
CA LEU A 6 0.64 -5.96 2.43
C LEU A 6 0.93 -7.44 2.65
N HIS A 7 2.15 -7.84 2.31
CA HIS A 7 2.60 -9.23 2.44
C HIS A 7 3.20 -9.45 3.82
N GLU A 8 2.51 -10.19 4.66
CA GLU A 8 2.95 -10.57 6.01
C GLU A 8 3.35 -9.36 6.88
N PRO A 9 2.48 -8.32 7.00
CA PRO A 9 2.84 -7.14 7.80
C PRO A 9 3.03 -7.52 9.27
N GLU A 10 4.06 -6.92 9.90
CA GLU A 10 4.49 -7.29 11.24
C GLU A 10 3.95 -6.36 12.34
N MET A 11 3.74 -5.07 12.03
CA MET A 11 3.46 -4.04 13.02
C MET A 11 2.03 -3.50 12.89
N PRO A 12 1.19 -3.62 13.95
CA PRO A 12 -0.20 -3.15 13.90
C PRO A 12 -0.32 -1.63 13.70
N ALA A 13 0.55 -0.83 14.32
CA ALA A 13 0.53 0.63 14.17
C ALA A 13 0.76 1.05 12.71
N ASN A 14 1.71 0.42 12.01
CA ASN A 14 1.96 0.70 10.60
C ASN A 14 0.78 0.27 9.73
N THR A 15 0.17 -0.86 10.03
CA THR A 15 -1.03 -1.32 9.31
C THR A 15 -2.19 -0.34 9.49
N GLY A 16 -2.35 0.21 10.69
CA GLY A 16 -3.34 1.23 10.96
C GLY A 16 -3.13 2.49 10.12
N ASN A 17 -1.91 3.01 10.08
CA ASN A 17 -1.58 4.19 9.29
C ASN A 17 -1.80 3.96 7.79
N ARG A 18 -1.48 2.78 7.29
CA ARG A 18 -1.73 2.41 5.89
C ARG A 18 -3.21 2.32 5.57
N GLY A 19 -4.00 1.77 6.49
CA GLY A 19 -5.45 1.72 6.36
C GLY A 19 -6.06 3.10 6.25
N ARG A 20 -5.58 4.05 7.06
CA ARG A 20 -6.02 5.44 7.00
C ARG A 20 -5.70 6.07 5.64
N THR A 21 -4.51 5.83 5.13
CA THR A 21 -4.12 6.30 3.79
C THR A 21 -5.02 5.70 2.72
N CYS A 22 -5.34 4.41 2.80
CA CYS A 22 -6.25 3.76 1.86
C CYS A 22 -7.65 4.37 1.90
N VAL A 23 -8.20 4.63 3.07
CA VAL A 23 -9.51 5.30 3.19
C VAL A 23 -9.47 6.69 2.58
N ALA A 24 -8.44 7.47 2.89
CA ALA A 24 -8.29 8.83 2.36
C ALA A 24 -8.17 8.85 0.84
N ALA A 25 -7.57 7.84 0.25
CA ALA A 25 -7.32 7.75 -1.19
C ALA A 25 -8.38 6.93 -1.95
N GLY A 26 -9.34 6.33 -1.26
CA GLY A 26 -10.34 5.47 -1.88
C GLY A 26 -9.78 4.16 -2.40
N ALA A 27 -8.72 3.62 -1.76
CA ALA A 27 -8.09 2.36 -2.16
C ALA A 27 -8.53 1.20 -1.26
N ARG A 28 -8.51 -0.01 -1.82
CA ARG A 28 -8.73 -1.24 -1.05
C ARG A 28 -7.44 -1.70 -0.39
N LEU A 29 -7.57 -2.35 0.76
CA LEU A 29 -6.45 -2.94 1.49
C LEU A 29 -6.57 -4.46 1.50
N HIS A 30 -5.50 -5.12 1.10
CA HIS A 30 -5.38 -6.59 1.11
C HIS A 30 -4.26 -6.98 2.06
N LEU A 31 -4.53 -7.86 3.01
CA LEU A 31 -3.55 -8.34 3.99
C LEU A 31 -3.30 -9.83 3.75
N ILE A 32 -2.05 -10.20 3.58
CA ILE A 32 -1.64 -11.60 3.39
C ILE A 32 -1.01 -12.12 4.67
N GLU A 33 -1.59 -13.18 5.23
CA GLU A 33 -1.08 -13.84 6.43
C GLU A 33 0.20 -14.64 6.13
N PRO A 34 1.05 -14.91 7.13
CA PRO A 34 0.82 -14.62 8.55
C PRO A 34 0.98 -13.15 8.89
N LEU A 35 0.16 -12.64 9.81
CA LEU A 35 0.29 -11.30 10.36
C LEU A 35 1.10 -11.37 11.65
N GLY A 36 1.97 -10.40 11.89
CA GLY A 36 2.74 -10.29 13.12
C GLY A 36 1.90 -9.80 14.32
N PHE A 37 0.58 -9.71 14.17
CA PHE A 37 -0.35 -9.22 15.17
C PHE A 37 -1.73 -9.81 14.94
N GLN A 38 -2.60 -9.72 15.94
CA GLN A 38 -4.01 -10.10 15.80
C GLN A 38 -4.84 -8.87 15.46
N ILE A 39 -5.74 -9.03 14.49
CA ILE A 39 -6.72 -7.99 14.18
C ILE A 39 -7.84 -8.12 15.21
N ASN A 40 -7.80 -7.25 16.22
CA ASN A 40 -8.79 -7.15 17.27
C ASN A 40 -9.42 -5.75 17.17
N GLU A 41 -10.73 -5.71 16.95
CA GLU A 41 -11.47 -4.44 16.84
C GLU A 41 -11.26 -3.51 18.03
N LYS A 42 -11.16 -4.05 19.24
CA LYS A 42 -10.92 -3.25 20.44
C LYS A 42 -9.56 -2.56 20.43
N GLN A 43 -8.52 -3.26 19.98
CA GLN A 43 -7.18 -2.69 19.89
C GLN A 43 -7.10 -1.67 18.75
N LEU A 44 -7.79 -1.92 17.66
CA LEU A 44 -7.86 -1.00 16.53
C LEU A 44 -8.57 0.30 16.92
N LYS A 45 -9.68 0.21 17.65
CA LYS A 45 -10.39 1.39 18.19
C LYS A 45 -9.55 2.17 19.18
N ARG A 46 -8.78 1.50 20.05
CA ARG A 46 -7.88 2.14 21.02
C ARG A 46 -6.73 2.88 20.34
N ALA A 47 -6.30 2.43 19.15
CA ALA A 47 -5.26 3.09 18.38
C ALA A 47 -5.77 4.30 17.58
N GLY A 48 -7.03 4.73 17.81
CA GLY A 48 -7.63 5.87 17.10
C GLY A 48 -8.02 5.57 15.67
N LEU A 49 -8.33 4.30 15.37
CA LEU A 49 -8.65 3.85 14.02
C LEU A 49 -10.16 3.92 13.75
N ASP A 50 -10.75 5.10 13.91
CA ASP A 50 -12.18 5.35 13.71
C ASP A 50 -12.62 5.08 12.26
N TYR A 51 -11.67 5.08 11.32
CA TYR A 51 -11.92 4.88 9.89
C TYR A 51 -11.96 3.40 9.50
N TRP A 52 -11.65 2.46 10.44
CA TRP A 52 -11.60 1.01 10.12
C TRP A 52 -12.92 0.51 9.53
N ASP A 53 -14.04 1.01 10.03
CA ASP A 53 -15.37 0.65 9.52
C ASP A 53 -15.59 1.11 8.06
N LYS A 54 -14.83 2.09 7.60
CA LYS A 54 -14.89 2.64 6.25
C LYS A 54 -13.89 1.99 5.29
N LEU A 55 -13.01 1.15 5.82
CA LEU A 55 -11.94 0.52 5.07
C LEU A 55 -12.44 -0.79 4.44
N ASP A 56 -12.25 -0.89 3.13
CA ASP A 56 -12.46 -2.15 2.40
C ASP A 56 -11.20 -2.99 2.59
N VAL A 57 -11.24 -3.97 3.50
CA VAL A 57 -10.10 -4.83 3.81
C VAL A 57 -10.46 -6.30 3.60
N THR A 58 -9.55 -7.04 2.96
CA THR A 58 -9.67 -8.49 2.77
C THR A 58 -8.39 -9.15 3.28
N ILE A 59 -8.54 -10.28 3.97
CA ILE A 59 -7.43 -11.05 4.53
C ILE A 59 -7.32 -12.38 3.78
N TYR A 60 -6.09 -12.77 3.44
CA TYR A 60 -5.79 -13.98 2.69
C TYR A 60 -4.86 -14.89 3.50
N ASP A 61 -5.01 -16.21 3.32
CA ASP A 61 -4.21 -17.20 4.05
C ASP A 61 -2.73 -17.16 3.67
N ASP A 62 -2.46 -16.90 2.38
CA ASP A 62 -1.11 -16.79 1.83
C ASP A 62 -1.14 -16.06 0.48
N PHE A 63 0.02 -15.92 -0.15
CA PHE A 63 0.12 -15.26 -1.44
C PHE A 63 -0.63 -16.02 -2.54
N ASN A 64 -0.62 -17.34 -2.52
CA ASN A 64 -1.35 -18.15 -3.51
C ASN A 64 -2.87 -17.95 -3.39
N ASP A 65 -3.38 -17.89 -2.15
CA ASP A 65 -4.80 -17.59 -1.89
C ASP A 65 -5.17 -16.22 -2.46
N PHE A 66 -4.29 -15.22 -2.28
CA PHE A 66 -4.48 -13.88 -2.85
C PHE A 66 -4.57 -13.95 -4.38
N LEU A 67 -3.65 -14.67 -5.02
CA LEU A 67 -3.64 -14.79 -6.48
C LEU A 67 -4.89 -15.49 -7.03
N GLU A 68 -5.35 -16.53 -6.36
CA GLU A 68 -6.55 -17.27 -6.76
C GLU A 68 -7.81 -16.42 -6.67
N LYS A 69 -7.91 -15.58 -5.64
CA LYS A 69 -9.07 -14.73 -5.41
C LYS A 69 -9.06 -13.43 -6.22
N ASN A 70 -7.94 -13.10 -6.82
CA ASN A 70 -7.78 -11.89 -7.65
C ASN A 70 -7.18 -12.26 -9.02
N PRO A 71 -7.90 -13.09 -9.81
CA PRO A 71 -7.39 -13.52 -11.11
C PRO A 71 -7.22 -12.34 -12.06
N GLY A 72 -6.11 -12.33 -12.80
CA GLY A 72 -5.80 -11.26 -13.73
C GLY A 72 -5.28 -9.97 -13.08
N ALA A 73 -5.04 -9.95 -11.77
CA ALA A 73 -4.51 -8.79 -11.08
C ALA A 73 -3.13 -8.41 -11.63
N LYS A 74 -2.95 -7.15 -12.01
CA LYS A 74 -1.64 -6.63 -12.36
C LYS A 74 -1.00 -6.08 -11.09
N ILE A 75 0.08 -6.72 -10.65
CA ILE A 75 0.73 -6.46 -9.37
C ILE A 75 2.06 -5.74 -9.59
N TYR A 76 2.21 -4.59 -8.96
CA TYR A 76 3.46 -3.82 -8.91
C TYR A 76 4.11 -4.09 -7.56
N MET A 77 5.38 -4.52 -7.58
CA MET A 77 6.11 -4.89 -6.39
C MET A 77 6.98 -3.73 -5.91
N ALA A 78 6.61 -3.10 -4.80
CA ALA A 78 7.40 -2.02 -4.22
C ALA A 78 8.56 -2.62 -3.40
N THR A 79 9.77 -2.43 -3.87
CA THR A 79 10.97 -3.02 -3.27
C THR A 79 12.20 -2.16 -3.54
N THR A 80 13.10 -2.07 -2.56
CA THR A 80 14.38 -1.38 -2.75
C THR A 80 15.33 -2.12 -3.71
N LYS A 81 14.97 -3.33 -4.13
CA LYS A 81 15.77 -4.17 -5.02
C LYS A 81 15.44 -3.97 -6.50
N SER A 82 14.45 -3.16 -6.83
CA SER A 82 14.09 -2.88 -8.20
C SER A 82 15.14 -2.01 -8.91
N LYS A 83 15.25 -2.19 -10.20
CA LYS A 83 16.14 -1.41 -11.07
C LYS A 83 15.45 -0.21 -11.71
N GLN A 84 14.16 -0.02 -11.47
CA GLN A 84 13.39 1.11 -11.98
C GLN A 84 12.68 1.85 -10.86
N LYS A 85 12.40 3.14 -11.10
CA LYS A 85 11.72 3.99 -10.12
C LYS A 85 10.22 3.74 -10.14
N TYR A 86 9.58 4.03 -9.02
CA TYR A 86 8.12 3.97 -8.90
C TYR A 86 7.39 4.91 -9.87
N THR A 87 8.10 5.91 -10.42
CA THR A 87 7.57 6.85 -11.41
C THR A 87 7.77 6.38 -12.86
N ASP A 88 8.53 5.31 -13.10
CA ASP A 88 8.85 4.84 -14.44
C ASP A 88 7.79 3.94 -15.08
N VAL A 89 6.80 3.52 -14.30
CA VAL A 89 5.75 2.61 -14.77
C VAL A 89 4.41 3.35 -14.89
N ASN A 90 3.52 2.81 -15.71
CA ASN A 90 2.14 3.30 -15.82
C ASN A 90 1.24 2.37 -15.00
N TYR A 91 0.69 2.90 -13.91
CA TYR A 91 -0.22 2.13 -13.06
C TYR A 91 -1.59 2.03 -13.72
N GLU A 92 -2.08 0.82 -13.89
CA GLU A 92 -3.42 0.59 -14.40
C GLU A 92 -4.48 1.09 -13.41
N GLU A 93 -5.68 1.33 -13.88
CA GLU A 93 -6.78 1.86 -13.07
C GLU A 93 -7.05 1.01 -11.82
N ASP A 94 -7.02 -0.31 -11.98
CA ASP A 94 -7.23 -1.26 -10.89
C ASP A 94 -5.91 -1.90 -10.43
N ALA A 95 -4.80 -1.18 -10.50
CA ALA A 95 -3.50 -1.71 -10.12
C ALA A 95 -3.47 -2.19 -8.68
N TYR A 96 -2.73 -3.29 -8.46
CA TYR A 96 -2.39 -3.81 -7.14
C TYR A 96 -0.94 -3.42 -6.86
N ILE A 97 -0.68 -2.76 -5.75
CA ILE A 97 0.69 -2.37 -5.35
C ILE A 97 1.02 -3.13 -4.08
N MET A 98 1.99 -4.04 -4.16
CA MET A 98 2.36 -4.90 -3.04
C MET A 98 3.61 -4.40 -2.34
N PHE A 99 3.57 -4.43 -1.00
CA PHE A 99 4.67 -4.07 -0.11
C PHE A 99 5.00 -5.27 0.77
N GLY A 100 6.26 -5.45 1.09
CA GLY A 100 6.73 -6.51 1.97
C GLY A 100 6.66 -6.12 3.44
N LYS A 101 7.02 -7.05 4.30
CA LYS A 101 7.09 -6.81 5.75
C LYS A 101 8.27 -5.89 6.10
N GLU A 102 8.16 -5.25 7.24
CA GLU A 102 9.07 -4.20 7.65
C GLU A 102 10.51 -4.68 7.80
N SER A 103 10.72 -5.92 8.29
CA SER A 103 12.04 -6.46 8.59
C SER A 103 12.80 -7.03 7.39
N ALA A 104 12.10 -7.46 6.33
CA ALA A 104 12.73 -8.22 5.24
C ALA A 104 12.26 -7.85 3.83
N GLY A 105 11.18 -7.11 3.69
CA GLY A 105 10.59 -6.80 2.39
C GLY A 105 9.89 -8.00 1.75
N ILE A 106 9.70 -7.93 0.44
CA ILE A 106 9.07 -9.01 -0.33
C ILE A 106 10.11 -10.10 -0.59
N PRO A 107 9.77 -11.39 -0.40
CA PRO A 107 10.69 -12.48 -0.71
C PRO A 107 11.17 -12.43 -2.17
N GLU A 108 12.47 -12.69 -2.37
CA GLU A 108 13.06 -12.62 -3.71
C GLU A 108 12.46 -13.63 -4.68
N GLU A 109 12.03 -14.80 -4.19
CA GLU A 109 11.34 -15.81 -5.00
C GLU A 109 10.07 -15.25 -5.65
N ILE A 110 9.35 -14.41 -4.91
CA ILE A 110 8.16 -13.73 -5.46
C ILE A 110 8.58 -12.67 -6.47
N LEU A 111 9.59 -11.86 -6.14
CA LEU A 111 10.04 -10.77 -7.01
C LEU A 111 10.48 -11.23 -8.39
N LEU A 112 11.05 -12.42 -8.51
CA LEU A 112 11.52 -12.96 -9.79
C LEU A 112 10.41 -13.04 -10.84
N ASP A 113 9.18 -13.31 -10.43
CA ASP A 113 8.02 -13.41 -11.32
C ASP A 113 7.44 -12.04 -11.71
N TYR A 114 7.90 -10.95 -11.08
CA TYR A 114 7.36 -9.60 -11.26
C TYR A 114 8.44 -8.59 -11.64
N LYS A 115 9.45 -9.03 -12.33
CA LYS A 115 10.59 -8.22 -12.77
C LYS A 115 10.18 -6.92 -13.47
N GLU A 116 9.18 -7.02 -14.36
CA GLU A 116 8.74 -5.89 -15.18
C GLU A 116 7.97 -4.83 -14.37
N THR A 117 7.37 -5.23 -13.27
CA THR A 117 6.53 -4.36 -12.44
C THR A 117 7.10 -4.10 -11.06
N ALA A 118 8.34 -4.51 -10.80
CA ALA A 118 9.05 -4.14 -9.57
C ALA A 118 9.50 -2.69 -9.65
N VAL A 119 9.22 -1.91 -8.61
CA VAL A 119 9.53 -0.47 -8.56
C VAL A 119 10.16 -0.10 -7.23
N ARG A 120 10.96 0.96 -7.22
CA ARG A 120 11.57 1.45 -5.99
C ARG A 120 11.37 2.96 -5.81
N ILE A 121 11.37 3.39 -4.56
CA ILE A 121 11.46 4.80 -4.21
C ILE A 121 12.95 5.15 -4.11
N PRO A 122 13.44 6.14 -4.87
CA PRO A 122 14.85 6.56 -4.77
C PRO A 122 15.18 7.08 -3.38
N MET A 123 16.36 6.73 -2.88
CA MET A 123 16.88 7.14 -1.57
C MET A 123 18.39 7.36 -1.66
N PHE A 124 18.95 8.11 -0.71
CA PHE A 124 20.39 8.17 -0.57
C PHE A 124 20.95 6.78 -0.22
N PRO A 125 22.15 6.44 -0.71
CA PRO A 125 22.70 5.07 -0.55
C PRO A 125 22.86 4.59 0.89
N GLU A 126 23.03 5.51 1.85
CA GLU A 126 23.23 5.18 3.26
C GLU A 126 21.94 4.73 3.95
N ILE A 127 20.78 5.00 3.35
CA ILE A 127 19.48 4.68 3.92
C ILE A 127 18.99 3.34 3.34
N ARG A 128 18.64 2.40 4.20
CA ARG A 128 18.18 1.06 3.78
C ARG A 128 16.75 1.05 3.26
N SER A 129 15.87 1.76 3.96
CA SER A 129 14.45 1.79 3.62
C SER A 129 13.77 2.98 4.27
N LEU A 130 12.64 3.38 3.72
CA LEU A 130 11.72 4.32 4.35
C LEU A 130 10.75 3.55 5.24
N ASN A 131 10.14 4.26 6.20
CA ASN A 131 9.01 3.71 6.94
C ASN A 131 7.97 3.20 5.95
N LEU A 132 7.45 2.00 6.20
CA LEU A 132 6.59 1.32 5.24
C LEU A 132 5.26 2.07 5.01
N ALA A 133 4.68 2.69 6.03
CA ALA A 133 3.47 3.49 5.86
C ALA A 133 3.72 4.69 4.95
N ASN A 134 4.88 5.33 5.07
CA ASN A 134 5.29 6.42 4.18
C ASN A 134 5.48 5.92 2.74
N SER A 135 6.11 4.76 2.58
CA SER A 135 6.30 4.15 1.26
C SER A 135 4.97 3.86 0.56
N VAL A 136 4.00 3.33 1.29
CA VAL A 136 2.65 3.10 0.77
C VAL A 136 2.04 4.40 0.26
N ALA A 137 2.08 5.46 1.08
CA ALA A 137 1.52 6.76 0.70
C ALA A 137 2.18 7.32 -0.55
N ILE A 138 3.51 7.27 -0.62
CA ILE A 138 4.27 7.81 -1.76
C ILE A 138 3.87 7.12 -3.07
N VAL A 139 3.88 5.78 -3.09
CA VAL A 139 3.60 5.04 -4.32
C VAL A 139 2.11 5.13 -4.69
N LEU A 140 1.22 5.04 -3.71
CA LEU A 140 -0.21 5.15 -3.94
C LEU A 140 -0.57 6.50 -4.55
N TYR A 141 -0.01 7.60 -4.03
CA TYR A 141 -0.30 8.93 -4.54
C TYR A 141 0.33 9.20 -5.90
N GLU A 142 1.43 8.54 -6.25
CA GLU A 142 1.93 8.58 -7.62
C GLU A 142 0.96 7.91 -8.59
N ALA A 143 0.44 6.75 -8.23
CA ALA A 143 -0.58 6.08 -9.06
C ALA A 143 -1.83 6.96 -9.22
N LEU A 144 -2.29 7.59 -8.14
CA LEU A 144 -3.42 8.53 -8.18
C LEU A 144 -3.11 9.75 -9.05
N ARG A 145 -1.90 10.29 -8.97
CA ARG A 145 -1.48 11.42 -9.80
C ARG A 145 -1.61 11.07 -11.29
N GLN A 146 -1.14 9.88 -11.68
CA GLN A 146 -1.25 9.41 -13.06
C GLN A 146 -2.70 9.31 -13.51
N GLN A 147 -3.61 9.00 -12.60
CA GLN A 147 -5.05 8.86 -12.88
C GLN A 147 -5.84 10.18 -12.73
N GLY A 148 -5.17 11.27 -12.38
CA GLY A 148 -5.80 12.58 -12.22
C GLY A 148 -6.56 12.77 -10.91
N PHE A 149 -6.23 12.01 -9.85
CA PHE A 149 -6.87 12.09 -8.54
C PHE A 149 -8.39 11.94 -8.59
N PRO A 150 -8.92 10.84 -9.17
CA PRO A 150 -10.35 10.69 -9.40
C PRO A 150 -11.15 10.74 -8.09
N GLU A 151 -12.20 11.57 -8.08
CA GLU A 151 -13.12 11.74 -6.95
C GLU A 151 -12.49 12.32 -5.68
N LEU A 152 -11.22 12.72 -5.70
CA LEU A 152 -10.56 13.33 -4.55
C LEU A 152 -10.70 14.86 -4.59
N GLU A 153 -10.90 15.44 -3.41
CA GLU A 153 -10.93 16.89 -3.27
C GLU A 153 -9.53 17.46 -3.42
N ALA A 154 -9.32 18.27 -4.46
CA ALA A 154 -7.99 18.78 -4.82
C ALA A 154 -7.78 20.26 -4.47
N LYS A 155 -8.79 20.93 -3.96
CA LYS A 155 -8.73 22.36 -3.61
C LYS A 155 -9.31 22.59 -2.23
N GLY A 156 -8.64 23.41 -1.47
CA GLY A 156 -9.12 23.84 -0.16
C GLY A 156 -9.43 25.33 -0.14
N GLN A 157 -9.96 25.80 0.98
CA GLN A 157 -10.20 27.22 1.23
C GLN A 157 -9.94 27.55 2.70
N LEU A 158 -9.66 28.79 2.98
CA LEU A 158 -9.50 29.26 4.35
C LEU A 158 -10.87 29.27 5.05
N HIS A 159 -10.87 29.04 6.36
CA HIS A 159 -12.10 29.01 7.14
C HIS A 159 -12.53 30.40 7.64
N HIS A 160 -11.58 31.31 7.84
CA HIS A 160 -11.84 32.63 8.41
C HIS A 160 -11.40 33.79 7.51
N TYR A 161 -10.71 33.49 6.42
CA TYR A 161 -10.20 34.47 5.45
C TYR A 161 -10.42 33.94 4.05
N GLU A 162 -10.15 34.79 3.06
CA GLU A 162 -10.15 34.42 1.65
C GLU A 162 -8.69 34.41 1.14
N TRP A 163 -8.40 33.56 0.17
CA TRP A 163 -7.11 33.55 -0.50
C TRP A 163 -6.87 34.81 -1.32
#